data_4ae82a276dcb15fba9904a8a263d82ef
#
_entry.id   4ae82a276dcb15fba9904a8a263d82ef
#
_cell.length_a   1.000
_cell.length_b   1.000
_cell.length_c   1.000
_cell.angle_alpha   90.00
_cell.angle_beta   90.00
_cell.angle_gamma   90.00
#
_symmetry.space_group_name_H-M   'P 1'
#
loop_
_entity.id
_entity.type
_entity.pdbx_description
1 polymer ?
#
loop_
_entity_poly.entity_id
_entity_poly.type
_entity_poly.pdbx_seq_one_letter_code
_entity_poly.pdbx_strand_id
1 'polypeptide(L)'
;MRRFIALFFSIFILVGGVMAQQMSDDQVVQYVKEAQRTGKSQKQMTTELLRRGVTKEQVARIQKKYAEHSTAADGVENKPSQLRERTSLMTDGKAIRGTSYEEAELEEQKEIIDLKRDAKATPEAPGSNIFGHSLFSNRNLSFEPSANLATPVNYRLGPGDEVIIDIWGASENTIRQTISPEGTILVRGLGPVHLSGMTVKEANSFLQREFSKIYSGISGTEPNSEIKLTLGDIRTIQINIMGEVSVPGTYTLSAFSTVFHALYRAGGVNRIGSLRSIKVVRDGKTFADLDVYDFIMKGKMKDDIRLQEGDVIIVDPYQSLVEIVGKVKRPMFYEMKPTETVATILNYAGGFTGDAYKKAIRLVRKSGREHQVFNVDEMDYSVFRLDDGDMITIDAVLDRFENRVEVRGAVYRAGLYQLDGTVNTVKQLIKKAEGLRGDAFLNRVIIDREHEDLSHEIIAIDLGGLLNGTIADIPLQKNDILYIPSITDLKEEETVAIYGEVANPGTFLFSKNMTIEDLLVQAGGLLEEAATTRVEVTRRIKDPKSTSFSSVLGKTFTFDIKDGFIVGGNAENFYLEPFDAVYTVSYTHLRAHETLA
;
A
#
# COMPACT_ATOMS: atom_id res chain seq x y z
N MET A 1 21.12 4.64 -10.84
CA MET A 1 21.75 4.20 -12.10
C MET A 1 22.06 2.69 -12.15
N ARG A 2 22.65 2.06 -11.12
CA ARG A 2 23.00 0.61 -11.11
C ARG A 2 21.79 -0.35 -11.09
N ARG A 3 20.68 -0.03 -10.45
CA ARG A 3 19.45 -0.87 -10.41
C ARG A 3 18.69 -0.92 -11.74
N PHE A 4 18.82 0.09 -12.59
CA PHE A 4 18.19 0.11 -13.92
C PHE A 4 18.90 -0.79 -14.96
N ILE A 5 20.21 -1.00 -14.84
CA ILE A 5 20.95 -1.88 -15.74
C ILE A 5 20.55 -3.35 -15.52
N ALA A 6 20.27 -3.76 -14.28
CA ALA A 6 19.83 -5.12 -13.97
C ALA A 6 18.40 -5.42 -14.49
N LEU A 7 17.52 -4.42 -14.49
CA LEU A 7 16.13 -4.57 -14.98
C LEU A 7 16.05 -4.64 -16.52
N PHE A 8 16.97 -3.98 -17.21
CA PHE A 8 16.97 -3.91 -18.67
C PHE A 8 17.16 -5.28 -19.34
N PHE A 9 17.89 -6.18 -18.69
CA PHE A 9 18.25 -7.48 -19.25
C PHE A 9 17.19 -8.58 -19.03
N SER A 10 16.12 -8.35 -18.29
CA SER A 10 15.09 -9.37 -18.01
C SER A 10 14.08 -9.59 -19.17
N ILE A 11 14.05 -8.74 -20.19
CA ILE A 11 13.01 -8.74 -21.25
C ILE A 11 13.43 -9.47 -22.52
N PHE A 12 14.61 -10.11 -22.55
CA PHE A 12 15.22 -10.65 -23.77
C PHE A 12 14.74 -12.06 -24.19
N ILE A 13 13.46 -12.39 -24.04
CA ILE A 13 12.96 -13.75 -24.27
C ILE A 13 12.03 -13.86 -25.49
N LEU A 14 12.43 -13.54 -26.69
CA LEU A 14 11.87 -14.09 -27.94
C LEU A 14 12.33 -13.29 -29.17
N VAL A 15 13.16 -13.87 -30.00
CA VAL A 15 13.08 -13.94 -31.48
C VAL A 15 14.46 -14.41 -32.02
N GLY A 16 14.42 -15.33 -32.95
CA GLY A 16 15.58 -15.96 -33.56
C GLY A 16 16.24 -15.16 -34.70
N GLY A 17 17.49 -15.37 -34.80
CA GLY A 17 18.55 -15.23 -35.75
C GLY A 17 18.45 -14.37 -37.02
N VAL A 18 19.40 -13.41 -37.09
CA VAL A 18 20.06 -13.01 -38.36
C VAL A 18 21.51 -12.66 -38.01
N MET A 19 22.46 -13.16 -38.80
CA MET A 19 23.89 -12.94 -38.64
C MET A 19 24.27 -11.48 -38.92
N ALA A 20 24.77 -10.79 -37.91
CA ALA A 20 25.45 -9.51 -38.03
C ALA A 20 26.64 -9.51 -37.05
N GLN A 21 27.67 -8.76 -37.35
CA GLN A 21 28.94 -8.67 -36.62
C GLN A 21 28.74 -8.54 -35.11
N GLN A 22 29.16 -9.53 -34.34
CA GLN A 22 28.91 -9.60 -32.87
C GLN A 22 29.67 -8.48 -32.15
N MET A 23 28.91 -7.70 -31.39
CA MET A 23 29.49 -6.69 -30.47
C MET A 23 30.14 -7.39 -29.27
N SER A 24 31.30 -6.88 -28.82
CA SER A 24 31.92 -7.37 -27.58
C SER A 24 31.08 -6.99 -26.34
N ASP A 25 31.23 -7.71 -25.21
CA ASP A 25 30.51 -7.49 -23.97
C ASP A 25 30.67 -6.03 -23.46
N ASP A 26 31.89 -5.48 -23.59
CA ASP A 26 32.15 -4.08 -23.17
C ASP A 26 31.51 -3.06 -24.12
N GLN A 27 31.42 -3.36 -25.41
CA GLN A 27 30.72 -2.51 -26.38
C GLN A 27 29.20 -2.51 -26.13
N VAL A 28 28.62 -3.63 -25.75
CA VAL A 28 27.19 -3.70 -25.36
C VAL A 28 26.90 -2.84 -24.14
N VAL A 29 27.76 -2.91 -23.12
CA VAL A 29 27.62 -2.10 -21.89
C VAL A 29 27.78 -0.61 -22.19
N GLN A 30 28.74 -0.26 -23.02
CA GLN A 30 29.00 1.14 -23.41
C GLN A 30 27.83 1.70 -24.22
N TYR A 31 27.29 0.94 -25.16
CA TYR A 31 26.11 1.31 -25.94
C TYR A 31 24.87 1.51 -25.04
N VAL A 32 24.61 0.61 -24.08
CA VAL A 32 23.49 0.75 -23.14
C VAL A 32 23.61 2.02 -22.30
N LYS A 33 24.82 2.34 -21.82
CA LYS A 33 25.07 3.59 -21.06
C LYS A 33 24.84 4.84 -21.90
N GLU A 34 25.27 4.83 -23.15
CA GLU A 34 25.14 5.97 -24.07
C GLU A 34 23.68 6.17 -24.54
N ALA A 35 22.99 5.07 -24.84
CA ALA A 35 21.59 5.09 -25.22
C ALA A 35 20.66 5.57 -24.07
N GLN A 36 21.00 5.25 -22.81
CA GLN A 36 20.33 5.79 -21.63
C GLN A 36 20.58 7.31 -21.46
N ARG A 37 21.80 7.75 -21.72
CA ARG A 37 22.18 9.17 -21.65
C ARG A 37 21.49 10.02 -22.73
N THR A 38 21.17 9.42 -23.88
CA THR A 38 20.49 10.07 -25.01
C THR A 38 18.96 9.91 -24.96
N GLY A 39 18.40 9.33 -23.88
CA GLY A 39 16.95 9.22 -23.67
C GLY A 39 16.23 8.24 -24.58
N LYS A 40 16.92 7.28 -25.19
CA LYS A 40 16.29 6.23 -26.02
C LYS A 40 15.43 5.31 -25.16
N SER A 41 14.25 4.96 -25.67
CA SER A 41 13.35 4.03 -24.98
C SER A 41 13.93 2.62 -24.92
N GLN A 42 13.50 1.85 -23.90
CA GLN A 42 13.96 0.48 -23.66
C GLN A 42 13.70 -0.45 -24.87
N LYS A 43 12.58 -0.24 -25.55
CA LYS A 43 12.17 -0.99 -26.75
C LYS A 43 13.10 -0.71 -27.95
N GLN A 44 13.48 0.54 -28.14
CA GLN A 44 14.41 0.96 -29.19
C GLN A 44 15.82 0.40 -28.96
N MET A 45 16.30 0.43 -27.71
CA MET A 45 17.60 -0.14 -27.34
C MET A 45 17.65 -1.66 -27.56
N THR A 46 16.59 -2.38 -27.18
CA THR A 46 16.50 -3.83 -27.38
C THR A 46 16.49 -4.20 -28.86
N THR A 47 15.71 -3.49 -29.67
CA THR A 47 15.64 -3.75 -31.13
C THR A 47 16.97 -3.46 -31.82
N GLU A 48 17.69 -2.44 -31.38
CA GLU A 48 18.98 -2.04 -31.97
C GLU A 48 20.12 -3.01 -31.55
N LEU A 49 20.09 -3.51 -30.31
CA LEU A 49 21.01 -4.55 -29.86
C LEU A 49 20.82 -5.89 -30.60
N LEU A 50 19.54 -6.27 -30.84
CA LEU A 50 19.19 -7.43 -31.65
C LEU A 50 19.68 -7.30 -33.09
N ARG A 51 19.49 -6.13 -33.73
CA ARG A 51 20.01 -5.83 -35.07
C ARG A 51 21.54 -5.90 -35.16
N ARG A 52 22.24 -5.63 -34.07
CA ARG A 52 23.69 -5.69 -33.96
C ARG A 52 24.24 -7.06 -33.55
N GLY A 53 23.37 -8.08 -33.50
CA GLY A 53 23.78 -9.50 -33.32
C GLY A 53 24.09 -9.89 -31.86
N VAL A 54 23.61 -9.13 -30.86
CA VAL A 54 23.77 -9.49 -29.45
C VAL A 54 22.88 -10.68 -29.10
N THR A 55 23.47 -11.76 -28.57
CA THR A 55 22.76 -13.01 -28.23
C THR A 55 22.28 -13.03 -26.77
N LYS A 56 21.35 -13.95 -26.48
CA LYS A 56 20.81 -14.14 -25.10
C LYS A 56 21.90 -14.60 -24.13
N GLU A 57 22.81 -15.47 -24.60
CA GLU A 57 23.90 -15.95 -23.77
C GLU A 57 24.92 -14.84 -23.44
N GLN A 58 25.12 -13.90 -24.36
CA GLN A 58 25.96 -12.73 -24.16
C GLN A 58 25.37 -11.81 -23.11
N VAL A 59 24.05 -11.56 -23.16
CA VAL A 59 23.30 -10.77 -22.18
C VAL A 59 23.38 -11.41 -20.79
N ALA A 60 23.19 -12.72 -20.68
CA ALA A 60 23.28 -13.47 -19.42
C ALA A 60 24.69 -13.41 -18.79
N ARG A 61 25.75 -13.50 -19.62
CA ARG A 61 27.14 -13.33 -19.14
C ARG A 61 27.41 -11.95 -18.58
N ILE A 62 26.94 -10.92 -19.27
CA ILE A 62 27.09 -9.53 -18.82
C ILE A 62 26.35 -9.32 -17.50
N GLN A 63 25.13 -9.84 -17.36
CA GLN A 63 24.37 -9.79 -16.10
C GLN A 63 25.12 -10.44 -14.95
N LYS A 64 25.65 -11.66 -15.15
CA LYS A 64 26.39 -12.40 -14.13
C LYS A 64 27.65 -11.65 -13.70
N LYS A 65 28.42 -11.12 -14.65
CA LYS A 65 29.63 -10.33 -14.39
C LYS A 65 29.38 -9.06 -13.59
N TYR A 66 28.23 -8.40 -13.81
CA TYR A 66 27.86 -7.20 -13.06
C TYR A 66 27.21 -7.51 -11.70
N ALA A 67 26.57 -8.67 -11.52
CA ALA A 67 26.06 -9.13 -10.24
C ALA A 67 27.18 -9.53 -9.27
N GLU A 68 28.22 -10.22 -9.76
CA GLU A 68 29.40 -10.64 -8.97
C GLU A 68 30.26 -9.45 -8.50
N HIS A 69 30.28 -8.33 -9.25
CA HIS A 69 30.98 -7.11 -8.86
C HIS A 69 30.21 -6.23 -7.87
N SER A 70 28.94 -6.53 -7.61
CA SER A 70 28.10 -5.78 -6.65
C SER A 70 28.19 -6.28 -5.20
N THR A 71 28.78 -7.46 -4.98
CA THR A 71 28.93 -8.07 -3.64
C THR A 71 30.28 -7.76 -2.96
N ALA A 72 31.22 -7.08 -3.64
CA ALA A 72 32.57 -6.82 -3.12
C ALA A 72 32.81 -5.37 -2.66
N ALA A 73 31.82 -4.51 -2.58
CA ALA A 73 32.02 -3.12 -2.14
C ALA A 73 30.80 -2.57 -1.41
N ASP A 74 30.59 -2.98 -0.17
CA ASP A 74 29.83 -2.18 0.80
C ASP A 74 30.30 -2.51 2.23
N GLY A 75 31.26 -1.72 2.66
CA GLY A 75 31.71 -1.60 4.05
C GLY A 75 32.13 -0.16 4.30
N VAL A 76 31.18 0.77 4.37
CA VAL A 76 31.32 2.03 5.11
C VAL A 76 29.93 2.56 5.45
N GLU A 77 29.65 2.65 6.74
CA GLU A 77 28.48 3.35 7.30
C GLU A 77 28.46 4.83 6.95
N ASN A 78 27.30 5.33 6.50
CA ASN A 78 26.95 6.73 6.66
C ASN A 78 25.43 6.87 6.89
N LYS A 79 25.10 7.38 8.07
CA LYS A 79 23.75 7.81 8.47
C LYS A 79 23.30 9.00 7.62
N PRO A 80 22.08 9.04 7.08
CA PRO A 80 21.52 10.27 6.55
C PRO A 80 20.76 11.05 7.62
N SER A 81 21.13 12.32 7.71
CA SER A 81 20.44 13.38 8.45
C SER A 81 19.03 13.62 7.89
N GLN A 82 18.09 13.82 8.80
CA GLN A 82 16.70 14.22 8.51
C GLN A 82 16.66 15.63 7.93
N LEU A 83 16.18 15.76 6.69
CA LEU A 83 15.67 17.02 6.15
C LEU A 83 14.14 16.92 6.02
N ARG A 84 13.46 17.81 6.75
CA ARG A 84 12.02 18.05 6.62
C ARG A 84 11.74 18.75 5.29
N GLU A 85 11.07 18.10 4.35
CA GLU A 85 10.45 18.77 3.22
C GLU A 85 9.03 19.21 3.56
N ARG A 86 8.79 20.53 3.40
CA ARG A 86 7.46 21.14 3.41
C ARG A 86 6.78 20.86 2.08
N THR A 87 5.68 20.16 2.10
CA THR A 87 4.77 20.02 0.97
C THR A 87 4.04 21.36 0.75
N SER A 88 4.34 22.03 -0.34
CA SER A 88 3.50 23.11 -0.87
C SER A 88 2.51 22.50 -1.85
N LEU A 89 1.20 22.63 -1.54
CA LEU A 89 0.13 22.40 -2.49
C LEU A 89 0.24 23.46 -3.61
N MET A 90 0.48 23.03 -4.82
CA MET A 90 0.11 23.77 -6.03
C MET A 90 -0.70 22.86 -6.94
N THR A 91 -1.94 23.26 -7.10
CA THR A 91 -2.89 22.76 -8.09
C THR A 91 -2.43 23.18 -9.47
N ASP A 92 -1.94 22.21 -10.26
CA ASP A 92 -1.83 22.38 -11.71
C ASP A 92 -2.97 21.64 -12.38
N GLY A 93 -3.92 22.44 -12.89
CA GLY A 93 -4.96 21.96 -13.80
C GLY A 93 -4.34 21.54 -15.14
N LYS A 94 -4.20 20.23 -15.35
CA LYS A 94 -4.01 19.67 -16.68
C LYS A 94 -5.31 19.01 -17.12
N ALA A 95 -5.89 19.56 -18.18
CA ALA A 95 -6.99 18.95 -18.90
C ALA A 95 -6.61 17.51 -19.30
N ILE A 96 -7.46 16.56 -18.91
CA ILE A 96 -7.35 15.15 -19.29
C ILE A 96 -7.76 15.08 -20.78
N ARG A 97 -6.77 15.02 -21.67
CA ARG A 97 -6.99 14.51 -23.03
C ARG A 97 -7.37 13.04 -22.93
N GLY A 98 -8.39 12.64 -23.72
CA GLY A 98 -8.87 11.29 -23.76
C GLY A 98 -7.76 10.26 -23.93
N THR A 99 -7.78 9.28 -23.04
CA THR A 99 -6.89 8.12 -23.07
C THR A 99 -7.05 7.40 -24.39
N SER A 100 -5.96 7.26 -25.13
CA SER A 100 -5.91 6.45 -26.33
C SER A 100 -6.07 4.98 -25.97
N TYR A 101 -6.65 4.19 -26.87
CA TYR A 101 -6.82 2.72 -26.72
C TYR A 101 -5.52 1.99 -26.32
N GLU A 102 -4.36 2.56 -26.63
CA GLU A 102 -3.05 2.02 -26.22
C GLU A 102 -2.77 2.11 -24.70
N GLU A 103 -3.33 3.08 -23.97
CA GLU A 103 -3.15 3.18 -22.51
C GLU A 103 -4.08 2.20 -21.78
N ALA A 104 -5.29 1.92 -22.29
CA ALA A 104 -6.19 0.92 -21.74
C ALA A 104 -5.61 -0.50 -21.91
N GLU A 105 -5.04 -0.82 -23.09
CA GLU A 105 -4.33 -2.11 -23.29
C GLU A 105 -3.07 -2.23 -22.41
N LEU A 106 -2.41 -1.12 -22.06
CA LEU A 106 -1.25 -1.13 -21.18
C LEU A 106 -1.65 -1.34 -19.69
N GLU A 107 -2.80 -0.82 -19.27
CA GLU A 107 -3.32 -1.08 -17.92
C GLU A 107 -3.85 -2.51 -17.80
N GLU A 108 -4.57 -3.02 -18.78
CA GLU A 108 -5.03 -4.41 -18.82
C GLU A 108 -3.85 -5.40 -18.87
N GLN A 109 -2.77 -5.08 -19.60
CA GLN A 109 -1.54 -5.85 -19.58
C GLN A 109 -0.78 -5.75 -18.24
N LYS A 110 -0.85 -4.63 -17.53
CA LYS A 110 -0.30 -4.50 -16.18
C LYS A 110 -1.09 -5.33 -15.18
N GLU A 111 -2.40 -5.29 -15.25
CA GLU A 111 -3.28 -6.07 -14.38
C GLU A 111 -3.10 -7.58 -14.61
N ILE A 112 -2.95 -8.03 -15.86
CA ILE A 112 -2.62 -9.43 -16.21
C ILE A 112 -1.20 -9.81 -15.75
N ILE A 113 -0.24 -8.88 -15.77
CA ILE A 113 1.13 -9.10 -15.28
C ILE A 113 1.15 -9.16 -13.76
N ASP A 114 0.37 -8.32 -13.08
CA ASP A 114 0.26 -8.35 -11.61
C ASP A 114 -0.50 -9.59 -11.14
N LEU A 115 -1.57 -10.01 -11.82
CA LEU A 115 -2.24 -11.29 -11.57
C LEU A 115 -1.33 -12.51 -11.86
N LYS A 116 -0.45 -12.43 -12.86
CA LYS A 116 0.57 -13.47 -13.12
C LYS A 116 1.76 -13.40 -12.17
N ARG A 117 2.02 -12.26 -11.56
CA ARG A 117 3.04 -12.06 -10.53
C ARG A 117 2.56 -12.61 -9.19
N ASP A 118 1.29 -12.39 -8.85
CA ASP A 118 0.64 -12.98 -7.68
C ASP A 118 0.44 -14.50 -7.83
N ALA A 119 0.20 -14.98 -9.06
CA ALA A 119 0.13 -16.42 -9.36
C ALA A 119 1.51 -17.11 -9.46
N LYS A 120 2.62 -16.35 -9.55
CA LYS A 120 4.01 -16.85 -9.54
C LYS A 120 4.77 -16.53 -8.26
N ALA A 121 4.14 -15.98 -7.23
CA ALA A 121 4.65 -16.11 -5.90
C ALA A 121 4.76 -17.61 -5.65
N THR A 122 5.97 -18.16 -5.70
CA THR A 122 6.27 -19.46 -5.13
C THR A 122 5.60 -19.47 -3.78
N PRO A 123 4.72 -20.43 -3.44
CA PRO A 123 4.12 -20.45 -2.12
C PRO A 123 5.28 -20.39 -1.14
N GLU A 124 5.41 -19.27 -0.42
CA GLU A 124 6.31 -19.20 0.71
C GLU A 124 5.97 -20.41 1.56
N ALA A 125 6.98 -21.22 1.84
CA ALA A 125 6.77 -22.45 2.57
C ALA A 125 5.93 -22.13 3.81
N PRO A 126 4.85 -22.89 4.10
CA PRO A 126 4.00 -22.63 5.26
C PRO A 126 4.88 -22.56 6.50
N GLY A 127 4.88 -21.42 7.18
CA GLY A 127 5.72 -21.19 8.36
C GLY A 127 6.23 -19.77 8.55
N SER A 128 6.26 -18.93 7.52
CA SER A 128 6.61 -17.50 7.67
C SER A 128 5.39 -16.62 7.97
N ASN A 129 4.16 -17.10 7.72
CA ASN A 129 2.93 -16.32 7.81
C ASN A 129 1.78 -17.04 8.54
N ILE A 130 2.11 -17.81 9.59
CA ILE A 130 1.10 -18.43 10.45
C ILE A 130 0.69 -17.43 11.56
N PHE A 131 -0.61 -17.26 11.73
CA PHE A 131 -1.16 -16.34 12.72
C PHE A 131 -0.66 -16.66 14.13
N GLY A 132 -0.12 -15.63 14.81
CA GLY A 132 0.35 -15.72 16.18
C GLY A 132 1.80 -16.21 16.36
N HIS A 133 2.43 -16.86 15.37
CA HIS A 133 3.81 -17.35 15.51
C HIS A 133 4.81 -16.23 15.78
N SER A 134 4.59 -15.03 15.24
CA SER A 134 5.43 -13.86 15.47
C SER A 134 5.31 -13.27 16.89
N LEU A 135 4.33 -13.70 17.68
CA LEU A 135 4.10 -13.14 19.03
C LEU A 135 5.33 -13.30 19.93
N PHE A 136 5.96 -14.47 19.90
CA PHE A 136 7.11 -14.80 20.75
C PHE A 136 8.47 -14.49 20.09
N SER A 137 8.50 -14.26 18.77
CA SER A 137 9.73 -13.95 18.03
C SER A 137 10.03 -12.45 17.96
N ASN A 138 9.12 -11.60 18.39
CA ASN A 138 9.31 -10.15 18.38
C ASN A 138 10.24 -9.71 19.52
N ARG A 139 11.45 -9.34 19.18
CA ARG A 139 12.49 -8.90 20.14
C ARG A 139 12.13 -7.63 20.93
N ASN A 140 11.14 -6.88 20.49
CA ASN A 140 10.68 -5.66 21.17
C ASN A 140 9.59 -5.93 22.22
N LEU A 141 9.07 -7.16 22.31
CA LEU A 141 8.12 -7.58 23.32
C LEU A 141 8.88 -8.38 24.37
N SER A 142 8.80 -7.98 25.63
CA SER A 142 9.31 -8.73 26.76
C SER A 142 8.14 -9.21 27.60
N PHE A 143 8.07 -10.52 27.84
CA PHE A 143 7.17 -11.13 28.79
C PHE A 143 7.89 -11.45 30.10
N GLU A 144 9.05 -10.85 30.37
CA GLU A 144 9.77 -11.06 31.62
C GLU A 144 8.99 -10.45 32.78
N PRO A 145 8.85 -11.18 33.90
CA PRO A 145 8.19 -10.64 35.08
C PRO A 145 8.95 -9.42 35.58
N SER A 146 8.25 -8.32 35.84
CA SER A 146 8.85 -7.13 36.45
C SER A 146 9.38 -7.48 37.83
N ALA A 147 10.61 -7.07 38.15
CA ALA A 147 11.18 -7.23 39.47
C ALA A 147 10.36 -6.53 40.58
N ASN A 148 9.54 -5.56 40.24
CA ASN A 148 8.70 -4.79 41.17
C ASN A 148 7.22 -5.23 41.16
N LEU A 149 6.92 -6.46 40.74
CA LEU A 149 5.55 -6.99 40.81
C LEU A 149 5.14 -7.23 42.26
N ALA A 150 3.96 -6.72 42.62
CA ALA A 150 3.37 -7.06 43.93
C ALA A 150 3.25 -8.57 44.07
N THR A 151 3.64 -9.10 45.20
CA THR A 151 3.56 -10.54 45.50
C THR A 151 2.13 -11.03 45.30
N PRO A 152 1.90 -11.99 44.41
CA PRO A 152 0.55 -12.50 44.17
C PRO A 152 -0.03 -13.16 45.41
N VAL A 153 -1.33 -12.96 45.64
CA VAL A 153 -2.05 -13.44 46.84
C VAL A 153 -1.90 -14.95 47.08
N ASN A 154 -1.78 -15.73 46.01
CA ASN A 154 -1.69 -17.18 46.04
C ASN A 154 -0.23 -17.72 45.98
N TYR A 155 0.76 -16.82 46.03
CA TYR A 155 2.16 -17.27 46.02
C TYR A 155 2.48 -18.01 47.32
N ARG A 156 3.06 -19.20 47.17
CA ARG A 156 3.52 -20.02 48.32
C ARG A 156 5.01 -19.92 48.45
N LEU A 157 5.43 -19.51 49.64
CA LEU A 157 6.84 -19.47 50.03
C LEU A 157 7.49 -20.84 49.87
N GLY A 158 8.75 -20.88 49.51
CA GLY A 158 9.49 -22.13 49.38
C GLY A 158 10.99 -21.93 49.51
N PRO A 159 11.76 -23.01 49.51
CA PRO A 159 13.22 -22.98 49.60
C PRO A 159 13.82 -22.07 48.52
N GLY A 160 14.73 -21.18 48.91
CA GLY A 160 15.37 -20.22 48.02
C GLY A 160 14.70 -18.84 47.98
N ASP A 161 13.45 -18.67 48.45
CA ASP A 161 12.84 -17.35 48.59
C ASP A 161 13.53 -16.55 49.72
N GLU A 162 13.84 -15.27 49.47
CA GLU A 162 14.24 -14.35 50.53
C GLU A 162 12.99 -13.76 51.18
N VAL A 163 12.96 -13.83 52.53
CA VAL A 163 11.92 -13.15 53.31
C VAL A 163 12.52 -12.03 54.14
N ILE A 164 11.84 -10.92 54.18
CA ILE A 164 12.16 -9.73 54.97
C ILE A 164 11.05 -9.63 56.02
N ILE A 165 11.46 -9.72 57.27
CA ILE A 165 10.58 -9.61 58.42
C ILE A 165 10.92 -8.30 59.12
N ASP A 166 10.02 -7.33 59.01
CA ASP A 166 10.14 -6.03 59.67
C ASP A 166 9.29 -6.05 60.95
N ILE A 167 9.91 -5.59 62.02
CA ILE A 167 9.30 -5.37 63.32
C ILE A 167 9.45 -3.87 63.58
N TRP A 168 8.36 -3.20 63.95
CA TRP A 168 8.38 -1.75 64.26
C TRP A 168 7.47 -1.44 65.45
N GLY A 169 7.68 -0.28 66.05
CA GLY A 169 6.98 0.19 67.24
C GLY A 169 7.96 0.31 68.42
N ALA A 170 7.61 -0.23 69.58
CA ALA A 170 8.50 -0.22 70.76
C ALA A 170 9.74 -1.09 70.57
N SER A 171 9.74 -2.03 69.64
CA SER A 171 10.90 -2.80 69.20
C SER A 171 11.11 -2.61 67.70
N GLU A 172 12.33 -2.28 67.28
CA GLU A 172 12.69 -2.13 65.90
C GLU A 172 13.73 -3.19 65.51
N ASN A 173 13.41 -3.99 64.48
CA ASN A 173 14.36 -4.97 63.94
C ASN A 173 13.91 -5.38 62.52
N THR A 174 14.88 -5.55 61.61
CA THR A 174 14.64 -6.13 60.27
C THR A 174 15.49 -7.38 60.12
N ILE A 175 14.83 -8.49 59.85
CA ILE A 175 15.46 -9.80 59.66
C ILE A 175 15.32 -10.15 58.16
N ARG A 176 16.46 -10.33 57.49
CA ARG A 176 16.49 -10.82 56.10
C ARG A 176 17.08 -12.21 56.08
N GLN A 177 16.38 -13.16 55.52
CA GLN A 177 16.87 -14.52 55.42
C GLN A 177 16.28 -15.26 54.22
N THR A 178 17.09 -16.12 53.62
CA THR A 178 16.64 -17.05 52.60
C THR A 178 16.08 -18.33 53.24
N ILE A 179 14.93 -18.81 52.79
CA ILE A 179 14.33 -20.05 53.23
C ILE A 179 15.25 -21.22 52.87
N SER A 180 15.65 -21.99 53.84
CA SER A 180 16.54 -23.16 53.67
C SER A 180 15.90 -24.26 52.83
N PRO A 181 16.69 -25.26 52.37
CA PRO A 181 16.12 -26.43 51.66
C PRO A 181 15.09 -27.21 52.49
N GLU A 182 15.20 -27.17 53.85
CA GLU A 182 14.23 -27.78 54.76
C GLU A 182 12.97 -26.94 54.93
N GLY A 183 12.84 -25.81 54.22
CA GLY A 183 11.68 -24.94 54.28
C GLY A 183 11.62 -24.02 55.50
N THR A 184 12.75 -23.81 56.19
CA THR A 184 12.80 -23.06 57.43
C THR A 184 13.68 -21.81 57.32
N ILE A 185 13.42 -20.82 58.18
CA ILE A 185 14.35 -19.71 58.49
C ILE A 185 14.81 -19.84 59.91
N LEU A 186 16.04 -19.38 60.23
CA LEU A 186 16.56 -19.42 61.57
C LEU A 186 16.37 -18.08 62.27
N VAL A 187 15.47 -18.02 63.24
CA VAL A 187 15.20 -16.80 64.00
C VAL A 187 15.84 -16.86 65.37
N ARG A 188 16.65 -15.86 65.69
CA ARG A 188 17.33 -15.77 66.99
C ARG A 188 16.29 -15.70 68.11
N GLY A 189 16.36 -16.62 69.03
CA GLY A 189 15.42 -16.73 70.17
C GLY A 189 14.20 -17.65 69.95
N LEU A 190 13.88 -17.97 68.69
CA LEU A 190 12.81 -18.94 68.33
C LEU A 190 13.35 -20.25 67.78
N GLY A 191 14.57 -20.22 67.20
CA GLY A 191 15.11 -21.36 66.48
C GLY A 191 14.58 -21.46 65.04
N PRO A 192 14.53 -22.67 64.43
CA PRO A 192 14.04 -22.88 63.09
C PRO A 192 12.51 -22.67 63.00
N VAL A 193 12.08 -21.76 62.09
CA VAL A 193 10.67 -21.44 61.82
C VAL A 193 10.30 -21.92 60.43
N HIS A 194 9.37 -22.82 60.28
CA HIS A 194 8.97 -23.39 58.99
C HIS A 194 7.99 -22.46 58.28
N LEU A 195 8.33 -22.02 57.04
CA LEU A 195 7.53 -21.12 56.22
C LEU A 195 7.16 -21.72 54.88
N SER A 196 7.79 -22.80 54.43
CA SER A 196 7.57 -23.41 53.14
C SER A 196 6.10 -23.90 53.00
N GLY A 197 5.51 -23.66 51.83
CA GLY A 197 4.13 -23.99 51.54
C GLY A 197 3.06 -23.01 52.01
N MET A 198 3.42 -22.05 52.88
CA MET A 198 2.50 -20.99 53.32
C MET A 198 2.43 -19.86 52.31
N THR A 199 1.25 -19.27 52.17
CA THR A 199 1.12 -17.97 51.48
C THR A 199 1.71 -16.86 52.36
N VAL A 200 2.07 -15.71 51.77
CA VAL A 200 2.58 -14.53 52.52
C VAL A 200 1.61 -14.11 53.62
N LYS A 201 0.29 -14.25 53.39
CA LYS A 201 -0.74 -13.91 54.38
C LYS A 201 -0.73 -14.93 55.56
N GLU A 202 -0.68 -16.22 55.24
CA GLU A 202 -0.59 -17.29 56.26
C GLU A 202 0.69 -17.17 57.06
N ALA A 203 1.82 -16.90 56.39
CA ALA A 203 3.12 -16.71 57.03
C ALA A 203 3.11 -15.47 57.97
N ASN A 204 2.51 -14.35 57.60
CA ASN A 204 2.35 -13.18 58.45
C ASN A 204 1.55 -13.56 59.74
N SER A 205 0.42 -14.22 59.61
CA SER A 205 -0.38 -14.61 60.78
C SER A 205 0.34 -15.63 61.67
N PHE A 206 1.11 -16.53 61.05
CA PHE A 206 1.95 -17.48 61.77
C PHE A 206 3.09 -16.79 62.53
N LEU A 207 3.83 -15.92 61.87
CA LEU A 207 4.95 -15.20 62.47
C LEU A 207 4.50 -14.25 63.60
N GLN A 208 3.35 -13.60 63.46
CA GLN A 208 2.80 -12.78 64.54
C GLN A 208 2.59 -13.59 65.82
N ARG A 209 2.10 -14.81 65.69
CA ARG A 209 1.93 -15.71 66.83
C ARG A 209 3.25 -16.26 67.38
N GLU A 210 4.21 -16.60 66.52
CA GLU A 210 5.49 -17.14 66.99
C GLU A 210 6.39 -16.06 67.63
N PHE A 211 6.43 -14.85 67.00
CA PHE A 211 7.23 -13.73 67.51
C PHE A 211 6.64 -13.12 68.78
N SER A 212 5.34 -13.28 69.04
CA SER A 212 4.74 -12.88 70.33
C SER A 212 5.33 -13.61 71.55
N LYS A 213 5.99 -14.76 71.33
CA LYS A 213 6.68 -15.51 72.38
C LYS A 213 7.99 -14.82 72.85
N ILE A 214 8.62 -14.01 72.01
CA ILE A 214 9.91 -13.35 72.30
C ILE A 214 9.82 -11.81 72.34
N TYR A 215 8.81 -11.23 71.71
CA TYR A 215 8.54 -9.78 71.71
C TYR A 215 7.20 -9.51 72.42
N SER A 216 7.26 -9.10 73.66
CA SER A 216 6.07 -8.84 74.49
C SER A 216 5.18 -7.72 73.95
N GLY A 217 5.73 -6.82 73.11
CA GLY A 217 4.99 -5.73 72.46
C GLY A 217 4.10 -6.17 71.32
N ILE A 218 4.21 -7.40 70.78
CA ILE A 218 3.42 -7.89 69.67
C ILE A 218 2.07 -8.46 70.17
N SER A 219 2.03 -8.92 71.41
CA SER A 219 0.81 -9.47 72.01
C SER A 219 0.60 -8.85 73.40
N GLY A 220 -0.65 -8.48 73.74
CA GLY A 220 -1.01 -7.93 75.03
C GLY A 220 -2.34 -7.17 74.93
N THR A 221 -2.78 -6.55 76.02
CA THR A 221 -3.97 -5.72 76.03
C THR A 221 -3.80 -4.42 75.26
N GLU A 222 -2.56 -3.95 75.05
CA GLU A 222 -2.22 -2.80 74.24
C GLU A 222 -0.94 -3.11 73.44
N PRO A 223 -1.06 -3.72 72.27
CA PRO A 223 0.09 -4.04 71.44
C PRO A 223 0.77 -2.75 70.94
N ASN A 224 2.07 -2.61 71.16
CA ASN A 224 2.88 -1.45 70.79
C ASN A 224 3.99 -1.76 69.74
N SER A 225 3.99 -2.98 69.23
CA SER A 225 4.86 -3.39 68.13
C SER A 225 4.06 -4.24 67.12
N GLU A 226 4.39 -4.04 65.86
CA GLU A 226 3.82 -4.80 64.75
C GLU A 226 4.91 -5.60 64.03
N ILE A 227 4.50 -6.68 63.37
CA ILE A 227 5.39 -7.51 62.54
C ILE A 227 4.78 -7.73 61.17
N LYS A 228 5.57 -7.66 60.15
CA LYS A 228 5.17 -7.92 58.77
C LYS A 228 6.28 -8.66 58.02
N LEU A 229 5.90 -9.74 57.39
CA LEU A 229 6.73 -10.42 56.40
C LEU A 229 6.43 -9.88 55.02
N THR A 230 7.47 -9.52 54.31
CA THR A 230 7.47 -9.18 52.89
C THR A 230 8.43 -10.13 52.17
N LEU A 231 8.16 -10.36 50.88
CA LEU A 231 9.04 -11.15 50.01
C LEU A 231 10.15 -10.24 49.49
N GLY A 232 11.40 -10.67 49.65
CA GLY A 232 12.58 -10.08 49.03
C GLY A 232 12.83 -10.68 47.64
N ASP A 233 14.05 -11.22 47.46
CA ASP A 233 14.40 -11.92 46.23
C ASP A 233 13.62 -13.22 46.09
N ILE A 234 13.18 -13.50 44.85
CA ILE A 234 12.33 -14.63 44.55
C ILE A 234 13.20 -15.77 44.01
N ARG A 235 12.94 -17.00 44.50
CA ARG A 235 13.65 -18.17 44.01
C ARG A 235 13.50 -18.36 42.52
N THR A 236 14.46 -19.03 41.94
CA THR A 236 14.38 -19.55 40.57
C THR A 236 13.84 -21.00 40.60
N ILE A 237 13.19 -21.38 39.52
CA ILE A 237 12.69 -22.71 39.27
C ILE A 237 13.30 -23.26 37.99
N GLN A 238 13.51 -24.58 37.92
CA GLN A 238 13.92 -25.25 36.70
C GLN A 238 12.71 -25.96 36.08
N ILE A 239 12.51 -25.70 34.81
CA ILE A 239 11.44 -26.33 34.01
C ILE A 239 12.04 -26.87 32.72
N ASN A 240 11.34 -27.83 32.11
CA ASN A 240 11.69 -28.38 30.81
C ASN A 240 10.71 -27.87 29.75
N ILE A 241 11.22 -27.44 28.59
CA ILE A 241 10.40 -27.07 27.44
C ILE A 241 10.77 -27.99 26.30
N MET A 242 9.80 -28.78 25.82
CA MET A 242 9.98 -29.85 24.86
C MET A 242 8.98 -29.74 23.70
N GLY A 243 9.18 -30.56 22.67
CA GLY A 243 8.34 -30.57 21.47
C GLY A 243 8.70 -29.51 20.46
N GLU A 244 7.72 -28.97 19.78
CA GLU A 244 7.88 -28.09 18.61
C GLU A 244 8.12 -26.62 18.99
N VAL A 245 9.18 -26.36 19.76
CA VAL A 245 9.64 -25.02 20.15
C VAL A 245 10.94 -24.66 19.40
N SER A 246 11.26 -23.37 19.35
CA SER A 246 12.47 -22.90 18.66
C SER A 246 13.75 -23.43 19.32
N VAL A 247 13.81 -23.43 20.64
CA VAL A 247 14.96 -23.95 21.40
C VAL A 247 14.43 -24.85 22.54
N PRO A 248 14.36 -26.18 22.36
CA PRO A 248 13.97 -27.10 23.43
C PRO A 248 15.11 -27.24 24.46
N GLY A 249 14.76 -27.45 25.73
CA GLY A 249 15.75 -27.64 26.79
C GLY A 249 15.22 -27.36 28.17
N THR A 250 16.16 -27.33 29.15
CA THR A 250 15.88 -26.99 30.54
C THR A 250 16.15 -25.51 30.76
N TYR A 251 15.21 -24.82 31.38
CA TYR A 251 15.26 -23.37 31.60
C TYR A 251 15.17 -23.06 33.09
N THR A 252 16.00 -22.12 33.52
CA THR A 252 15.92 -21.54 34.86
C THR A 252 15.17 -20.22 34.77
N LEU A 253 14.03 -20.11 35.43
CA LEU A 253 13.13 -18.97 35.41
C LEU A 253 12.79 -18.52 36.83
N SER A 254 12.28 -17.31 37.00
CA SER A 254 11.70 -16.87 38.27
C SER A 254 10.44 -17.69 38.63
N ALA A 255 10.21 -17.98 39.88
CA ALA A 255 9.00 -18.63 40.37
C ALA A 255 7.70 -17.83 40.08
N PHE A 256 7.81 -16.59 39.59
CA PHE A 256 6.67 -15.81 39.10
C PHE A 256 6.36 -16.05 37.61
N SER A 257 7.22 -16.78 36.92
CA SER A 257 7.07 -17.03 35.49
C SER A 257 5.84 -17.88 35.18
N THR A 258 5.21 -17.54 34.06
CA THR A 258 4.07 -18.27 33.52
C THR A 258 4.49 -19.05 32.26
N VAL A 259 3.57 -19.77 31.64
CA VAL A 259 3.81 -20.50 30.39
C VAL A 259 4.24 -19.55 29.27
N PHE A 260 3.63 -18.35 29.18
CA PHE A 260 4.03 -17.36 28.19
C PHE A 260 5.48 -16.88 28.37
N HIS A 261 5.92 -16.63 29.63
CA HIS A 261 7.31 -16.27 29.91
C HIS A 261 8.28 -17.37 29.48
N ALA A 262 7.91 -18.63 29.73
CA ALA A 262 8.72 -19.78 29.35
C ALA A 262 8.83 -19.91 27.83
N LEU A 263 7.71 -19.82 27.11
CA LEU A 263 7.69 -19.87 25.64
C LEU A 263 8.51 -18.71 25.03
N TYR A 264 8.39 -17.51 25.58
CA TYR A 264 9.19 -16.39 25.14
C TYR A 264 10.70 -16.63 25.32
N ARG A 265 11.11 -17.20 26.45
CA ARG A 265 12.52 -17.57 26.70
C ARG A 265 13.03 -18.66 25.77
N ALA A 266 12.15 -19.58 25.34
CA ALA A 266 12.46 -20.61 24.36
C ALA A 266 12.46 -20.09 22.89
N GLY A 267 12.18 -18.79 22.67
CA GLY A 267 12.09 -18.20 21.34
C GLY A 267 10.80 -18.52 20.60
N GLY A 268 9.76 -18.95 21.31
CA GLY A 268 8.44 -19.32 20.77
C GLY A 268 8.39 -20.73 20.19
N VAL A 269 7.32 -20.97 19.43
CA VAL A 269 7.14 -22.23 18.71
C VAL A 269 7.92 -22.24 17.39
N ASN A 270 8.30 -23.40 16.91
CA ASN A 270 8.92 -23.54 15.59
C ASN A 270 7.85 -23.55 14.47
N ARG A 271 8.26 -23.80 13.23
CA ARG A 271 7.38 -23.73 12.04
C ARG A 271 6.21 -24.70 12.04
N ILE A 272 6.33 -25.82 12.75
CA ILE A 272 5.29 -26.85 12.83
C ILE A 272 4.63 -26.91 14.22
N GLY A 273 5.09 -26.05 15.15
CA GLY A 273 4.55 -26.04 16.51
C GLY A 273 3.16 -25.44 16.59
N SER A 274 2.29 -26.08 17.36
CA SER A 274 0.94 -25.61 17.63
C SER A 274 0.95 -24.48 18.64
N LEU A 275 0.19 -23.41 18.35
CA LEU A 275 -0.18 -22.39 19.33
C LEU A 275 -1.49 -22.73 20.07
N ARG A 276 -2.13 -23.84 19.70
CA ARG A 276 -3.45 -24.23 20.21
C ARG A 276 -3.46 -25.52 21.03
N SER A 277 -2.28 -26.16 21.15
CA SER A 277 -2.06 -27.34 21.96
C SER A 277 -0.70 -27.24 22.65
N ILE A 278 -0.66 -26.49 23.77
CA ILE A 278 0.51 -26.33 24.60
C ILE A 278 0.19 -26.89 25.97
N LYS A 279 0.76 -28.04 26.27
CA LYS A 279 0.46 -28.79 27.48
C LYS A 279 1.49 -28.50 28.56
N VAL A 280 1.02 -28.30 29.78
CA VAL A 280 1.87 -28.29 30.99
C VAL A 280 1.66 -29.59 31.74
N VAL A 281 2.73 -30.33 31.89
CA VAL A 281 2.76 -31.60 32.64
C VAL A 281 3.42 -31.36 34.00
N ARG A 282 2.71 -31.71 35.06
CA ARG A 282 3.17 -31.62 36.44
C ARG A 282 2.96 -32.96 37.11
N ASP A 283 3.97 -33.48 37.79
CA ASP A 283 3.93 -34.78 38.45
C ASP A 283 3.43 -35.92 37.51
N GLY A 284 3.83 -35.86 36.23
CA GLY A 284 3.47 -36.87 35.23
C GLY A 284 2.03 -36.79 34.70
N LYS A 285 1.28 -35.75 35.06
CA LYS A 285 -0.10 -35.52 34.59
C LYS A 285 -0.23 -34.20 33.87
N THR A 286 -1.07 -34.18 32.84
CA THR A 286 -1.43 -32.89 32.16
C THR A 286 -2.19 -32.01 33.15
N PHE A 287 -1.59 -30.93 33.54
CA PHE A 287 -2.14 -29.96 34.48
C PHE A 287 -2.93 -28.85 33.79
N ALA A 288 -2.46 -28.40 32.64
CA ALA A 288 -3.11 -27.37 31.82
C ALA A 288 -2.87 -27.62 30.32
N ASP A 289 -3.80 -27.15 29.49
CA ASP A 289 -3.71 -27.13 28.03
C ASP A 289 -4.03 -25.71 27.57
N LEU A 290 -3.04 -25.04 27.01
CA LEU A 290 -3.08 -23.61 26.66
C LEU A 290 -3.38 -23.44 25.18
N ASP A 291 -4.36 -22.61 24.87
CA ASP A 291 -4.67 -22.11 23.51
C ASP A 291 -4.31 -20.63 23.41
N VAL A 292 -3.21 -20.31 22.73
CA VAL A 292 -2.73 -18.92 22.53
C VAL A 292 -3.70 -18.09 21.70
N TYR A 293 -4.50 -18.70 20.83
CA TYR A 293 -5.53 -17.99 20.07
C TYR A 293 -6.60 -17.37 21.00
N ASP A 294 -6.97 -18.08 22.07
CA ASP A 294 -7.90 -17.52 23.07
C ASP A 294 -7.33 -16.29 23.78
N PHE A 295 -6.01 -16.27 24.00
CA PHE A 295 -5.34 -15.07 24.50
C PHE A 295 -5.32 -13.93 23.47
N ILE A 296 -4.84 -14.19 22.23
CA ILE A 296 -4.71 -13.16 21.19
C ILE A 296 -6.07 -12.58 20.81
N MET A 297 -7.08 -13.42 20.66
CA MET A 297 -8.39 -13.03 20.13
C MET A 297 -9.37 -12.56 21.20
N LYS A 298 -9.27 -13.06 22.42
CA LYS A 298 -10.26 -12.83 23.48
C LYS A 298 -9.68 -12.23 24.76
N GLY A 299 -8.33 -12.08 24.84
CA GLY A 299 -7.65 -11.61 26.04
C GLY A 299 -7.75 -12.57 27.23
N LYS A 300 -8.07 -13.84 27.00
CA LYS A 300 -8.21 -14.83 28.07
C LYS A 300 -6.84 -15.36 28.49
N MET A 301 -6.44 -15.03 29.73
CA MET A 301 -5.19 -15.51 30.35
C MET A 301 -5.45 -16.60 31.40
N LYS A 302 -6.65 -17.18 31.45
CA LYS A 302 -7.01 -18.14 32.50
C LYS A 302 -6.10 -19.38 32.54
N ASP A 303 -5.65 -19.80 31.37
CA ASP A 303 -4.83 -21.02 31.19
C ASP A 303 -3.31 -20.71 31.20
N ASP A 304 -2.93 -19.44 31.27
CA ASP A 304 -1.53 -19.00 31.48
C ASP A 304 -1.16 -19.16 32.97
N ILE A 305 -0.95 -20.40 33.36
CA ILE A 305 -0.66 -20.75 34.73
C ILE A 305 0.76 -20.40 35.12
N ARG A 306 0.98 -20.23 36.45
CA ARG A 306 2.33 -20.13 37.02
C ARG A 306 2.99 -21.49 37.03
N LEU A 307 4.25 -21.47 36.64
CA LEU A 307 5.10 -22.65 36.61
C LEU A 307 5.65 -22.97 38.00
N GLN A 308 5.92 -24.26 38.20
CA GLN A 308 6.56 -24.80 39.41
C GLN A 308 7.82 -25.56 39.05
N GLU A 309 8.63 -25.85 40.05
CA GLU A 309 9.82 -26.68 39.91
C GLU A 309 9.48 -28.03 39.29
N GLY A 310 10.21 -28.41 38.24
CA GLY A 310 10.04 -29.69 37.56
C GLY A 310 8.90 -29.75 36.55
N ASP A 311 8.15 -28.65 36.31
CA ASP A 311 7.13 -28.61 35.26
C ASP A 311 7.75 -28.88 33.88
N VAL A 312 7.00 -29.59 33.03
CA VAL A 312 7.36 -29.84 31.63
C VAL A 312 6.32 -29.23 30.73
N ILE A 313 6.77 -28.28 29.89
CA ILE A 313 5.93 -27.70 28.84
C ILE A 313 6.18 -28.47 27.55
N ILE A 314 5.10 -28.99 26.95
CA ILE A 314 5.16 -29.75 25.69
C ILE A 314 4.34 -29.02 24.65
N VAL A 315 4.97 -28.64 23.54
CA VAL A 315 4.30 -28.07 22.38
C VAL A 315 4.13 -29.16 21.33
N ASP A 316 2.88 -29.48 21.02
CA ASP A 316 2.56 -30.45 19.97
C ASP A 316 2.74 -29.82 18.56
N PRO A 317 2.89 -30.62 17.48
CA PRO A 317 2.75 -30.12 16.13
C PRO A 317 1.29 -29.70 15.86
N TYR A 318 1.08 -28.71 14.97
CA TYR A 318 -0.27 -28.32 14.56
C TYR A 318 -1.00 -29.50 13.85
N GLN A 319 -2.31 -29.56 14.00
CA GLN A 319 -3.13 -30.61 13.40
C GLN A 319 -3.73 -30.22 12.06
N SER A 320 -4.16 -29.00 11.91
CA SER A 320 -4.79 -28.47 10.70
C SER A 320 -4.36 -27.03 10.47
N LEU A 321 -3.85 -26.76 9.28
CA LEU A 321 -3.44 -25.44 8.84
C LEU A 321 -4.24 -25.04 7.59
N VAL A 322 -5.00 -23.96 7.67
CA VAL A 322 -5.86 -23.45 6.61
C VAL A 322 -5.37 -22.10 6.14
N GLU A 323 -5.27 -21.94 4.84
CA GLU A 323 -4.91 -20.67 4.23
C GLU A 323 -6.16 -19.87 3.86
N ILE A 324 -6.15 -18.57 4.17
CA ILE A 324 -7.18 -17.64 3.72
C ILE A 324 -6.52 -16.48 2.97
N VAL A 325 -6.97 -16.24 1.74
CA VAL A 325 -6.44 -15.22 0.83
C VAL A 325 -7.54 -14.36 0.22
N GLY A 326 -7.15 -13.27 -0.45
CA GLY A 326 -8.07 -12.36 -1.11
C GLY A 326 -8.61 -11.26 -0.19
N LYS A 327 -9.90 -10.95 -0.32
CA LYS A 327 -10.51 -9.75 0.29
C LYS A 327 -10.91 -9.93 1.76
N VAL A 328 -9.93 -10.29 2.59
CA VAL A 328 -10.02 -10.33 4.06
C VAL A 328 -9.01 -9.36 4.67
N LYS A 329 -9.24 -8.94 5.91
CA LYS A 329 -8.37 -7.96 6.58
C LYS A 329 -7.00 -8.50 6.95
N ARG A 330 -6.87 -9.81 7.19
CA ARG A 330 -5.61 -10.50 7.51
C ARG A 330 -5.49 -11.80 6.73
N PRO A 331 -5.04 -11.75 5.46
CA PRO A 331 -4.76 -12.95 4.68
C PRO A 331 -3.50 -13.63 5.22
N MET A 332 -3.62 -14.86 5.72
CA MET A 332 -2.52 -15.68 6.23
C MET A 332 -2.97 -17.12 6.52
N PHE A 333 -2.07 -17.93 7.05
CA PHE A 333 -2.38 -19.26 7.53
C PHE A 333 -2.92 -19.20 8.97
N TYR A 334 -3.94 -20.02 9.25
CA TYR A 334 -4.54 -20.16 10.57
C TYR A 334 -4.57 -21.61 10.98
N GLU A 335 -4.16 -21.88 12.21
CA GLU A 335 -4.32 -23.17 12.83
C GLU A 335 -5.77 -23.38 13.26
N MET A 336 -6.43 -24.42 12.74
CA MET A 336 -7.84 -24.68 12.95
C MET A 336 -8.05 -25.96 13.77
N LYS A 337 -9.07 -25.95 14.64
CA LYS A 337 -9.54 -27.15 15.34
C LYS A 337 -10.59 -27.89 14.50
N PRO A 338 -10.74 -29.21 14.62
CA PRO A 338 -11.68 -29.97 13.80
C PRO A 338 -13.15 -29.54 13.92
N THR A 339 -13.50 -28.83 14.98
CA THR A 339 -14.87 -28.34 15.23
C THR A 339 -15.10 -26.93 14.65
N GLU A 340 -14.07 -26.28 14.17
CA GLU A 340 -14.15 -24.90 13.68
C GLU A 340 -14.56 -24.84 12.22
N THR A 341 -15.16 -23.72 11.84
CA THR A 341 -15.86 -23.54 10.59
C THR A 341 -15.30 -22.34 9.81
N VAL A 342 -15.79 -22.14 8.59
CA VAL A 342 -15.50 -20.95 7.76
C VAL A 342 -15.78 -19.65 8.53
N ALA A 343 -16.87 -19.56 9.29
CA ALA A 343 -17.16 -18.40 10.11
C ALA A 343 -16.08 -18.13 11.16
N THR A 344 -15.48 -19.18 11.71
CA THR A 344 -14.40 -19.06 12.70
C THR A 344 -13.14 -18.48 12.09
N ILE A 345 -12.68 -18.99 10.94
CA ILE A 345 -11.47 -18.47 10.28
C ILE A 345 -11.68 -17.04 9.77
N LEU A 346 -12.88 -16.71 9.27
CA LEU A 346 -13.22 -15.34 8.89
C LEU A 346 -13.09 -14.38 10.09
N ASN A 347 -13.53 -14.83 11.28
CA ASN A 347 -13.36 -14.03 12.50
C ASN A 347 -11.88 -13.86 12.87
N TYR A 348 -11.07 -14.93 12.76
CA TYR A 348 -9.63 -14.86 12.98
C TYR A 348 -8.94 -13.92 11.97
N ALA A 349 -9.38 -13.93 10.70
CA ALA A 349 -8.89 -13.03 9.66
C ALA A 349 -9.36 -11.58 9.84
N GLY A 350 -10.15 -11.28 10.87
CA GLY A 350 -10.68 -9.93 11.14
C GLY A 350 -11.89 -9.55 10.28
N GLY A 351 -12.47 -10.51 9.57
CA GLY A 351 -13.60 -10.32 8.66
C GLY A 351 -13.20 -9.84 7.27
N PHE A 352 -14.21 -9.56 6.47
CA PHE A 352 -14.09 -9.10 5.09
C PHE A 352 -13.56 -7.68 4.97
N THR A 353 -12.89 -7.36 3.84
CA THR A 353 -12.66 -5.97 3.44
C THR A 353 -13.94 -5.33 2.91
N GLY A 354 -13.93 -4.00 2.71
CA GLY A 354 -15.12 -3.27 2.23
C GLY A 354 -15.56 -3.66 0.82
N ASP A 355 -14.62 -4.10 -0.01
CA ASP A 355 -14.77 -4.50 -1.41
C ASP A 355 -14.89 -6.03 -1.60
N ALA A 356 -15.06 -6.79 -0.52
CA ALA A 356 -15.20 -8.24 -0.58
C ALA A 356 -16.58 -8.68 -1.07
N TYR A 357 -16.61 -9.70 -1.94
CA TYR A 357 -17.83 -10.42 -2.28
C TYR A 357 -18.19 -11.40 -1.16
N LYS A 358 -19.26 -11.08 -0.40
CA LYS A 358 -19.61 -11.79 0.85
C LYS A 358 -20.59 -12.93 0.67
N LYS A 359 -21.30 -13.00 -0.45
CA LYS A 359 -22.38 -13.97 -0.66
C LYS A 359 -21.89 -15.40 -0.81
N ALA A 360 -20.69 -15.60 -1.35
CA ALA A 360 -20.05 -16.90 -1.47
C ALA A 360 -18.54 -16.77 -1.43
N ILE A 361 -17.89 -17.82 -0.92
CA ILE A 361 -16.42 -17.96 -0.95
C ILE A 361 -16.06 -19.22 -1.70
N ARG A 362 -14.87 -19.25 -2.27
CA ARG A 362 -14.31 -20.43 -2.92
C ARG A 362 -13.32 -21.10 -1.98
N LEU A 363 -13.51 -22.40 -1.78
CA LEU A 363 -12.62 -23.24 -1.00
C LEU A 363 -12.06 -24.36 -1.88
N VAL A 364 -10.77 -24.56 -1.81
CA VAL A 364 -10.07 -25.64 -2.49
C VAL A 364 -9.52 -26.58 -1.43
N ARG A 365 -9.95 -27.84 -1.48
CA ARG A 365 -9.53 -28.93 -0.57
C ARG A 365 -8.72 -29.96 -1.32
N LYS A 366 -7.68 -30.49 -0.71
CA LYS A 366 -6.89 -31.61 -1.24
C LYS A 366 -7.53 -32.92 -0.82
N SER A 367 -8.04 -33.70 -1.75
CA SER A 367 -8.74 -34.98 -1.46
C SER A 367 -7.82 -36.20 -1.45
N GLY A 368 -6.53 -36.01 -1.21
CA GLY A 368 -5.55 -37.09 -1.24
C GLY A 368 -5.03 -37.44 -2.63
N ARG A 369 -5.86 -37.37 -3.68
CA ARG A 369 -5.49 -37.62 -5.07
C ARG A 369 -5.69 -36.39 -5.95
N GLU A 370 -6.73 -35.63 -5.74
CA GLU A 370 -7.18 -34.53 -6.57
C GLU A 370 -7.58 -33.34 -5.72
N HIS A 371 -7.78 -32.19 -6.37
CA HIS A 371 -8.35 -31.02 -5.72
C HIS A 371 -9.88 -31.03 -5.87
N GLN A 372 -10.58 -30.74 -4.77
CA GLN A 372 -12.02 -30.50 -4.75
C GLN A 372 -12.27 -29.00 -4.56
N VAL A 373 -13.20 -28.44 -5.32
CA VAL A 373 -13.61 -27.05 -5.20
C VAL A 373 -15.00 -27.00 -4.58
N PHE A 374 -15.14 -26.17 -3.56
CA PHE A 374 -16.41 -25.89 -2.90
C PHE A 374 -16.72 -24.40 -3.07
N ASN A 375 -17.95 -24.11 -3.48
CA ASN A 375 -18.52 -22.76 -3.36
C ASN A 375 -19.38 -22.78 -2.11
N VAL A 376 -18.91 -22.10 -1.06
CA VAL A 376 -19.62 -22.07 0.22
C VAL A 376 -20.40 -20.77 0.30
N ASP A 377 -21.72 -20.86 0.43
CA ASP A 377 -22.61 -19.71 0.51
C ASP A 377 -22.59 -19.11 1.94
N GLU A 378 -22.94 -17.82 2.05
CA GLU A 378 -22.95 -17.09 3.31
C GLU A 378 -23.74 -17.81 4.43
N MET A 379 -24.84 -18.47 4.08
CA MET A 379 -25.68 -19.21 5.02
C MET A 379 -24.95 -20.43 5.63
N ASP A 380 -23.98 -20.98 4.92
CA ASP A 380 -23.25 -22.19 5.30
C ASP A 380 -21.96 -21.92 6.05
N TYR A 381 -21.51 -20.66 6.16
CA TYR A 381 -20.25 -20.30 6.84
C TYR A 381 -20.16 -20.80 8.27
N SER A 382 -21.28 -20.86 8.98
CA SER A 382 -21.34 -21.31 10.37
C SER A 382 -21.30 -22.82 10.56
N VAL A 383 -21.56 -23.59 9.51
CA VAL A 383 -21.66 -25.06 9.57
C VAL A 383 -20.58 -25.78 8.76
N PHE A 384 -20.01 -25.12 7.75
CA PHE A 384 -18.98 -25.74 6.90
C PHE A 384 -17.67 -25.86 7.65
N ARG A 385 -17.24 -27.10 7.91
CA ARG A 385 -16.00 -27.43 8.65
C ARG A 385 -14.81 -27.41 7.72
N LEU A 386 -13.67 -27.01 8.27
CA LEU A 386 -12.40 -26.90 7.58
C LEU A 386 -11.51 -28.11 7.88
N ASP A 387 -10.74 -28.53 6.88
CA ASP A 387 -9.77 -29.60 6.96
C ASP A 387 -8.35 -29.08 6.73
N ASP A 388 -7.35 -29.89 7.08
CA ASP A 388 -5.94 -29.55 6.88
C ASP A 388 -5.61 -29.31 5.40
N GLY A 389 -4.91 -28.23 5.14
CA GLY A 389 -4.49 -27.83 3.79
C GLY A 389 -5.59 -27.20 2.93
N ASP A 390 -6.76 -26.87 3.51
CA ASP A 390 -7.78 -26.09 2.82
C ASP A 390 -7.26 -24.70 2.47
N MET A 391 -7.59 -24.22 1.26
CA MET A 391 -7.32 -22.87 0.82
C MET A 391 -8.63 -22.14 0.53
N ILE A 392 -8.88 -21.06 1.25
CA ILE A 392 -10.08 -20.22 1.10
C ILE A 392 -9.71 -18.96 0.33
N THR A 393 -10.44 -18.69 -0.74
CA THR A 393 -10.29 -17.47 -1.54
C THR A 393 -11.54 -16.62 -1.45
N ILE A 394 -11.37 -15.37 -1.05
CA ILE A 394 -12.45 -14.37 -1.04
C ILE A 394 -12.25 -13.42 -2.20
N ASP A 395 -13.20 -13.44 -3.13
CA ASP A 395 -13.18 -12.60 -4.31
C ASP A 395 -13.62 -11.15 -3.97
N ALA A 396 -13.28 -10.21 -4.85
CA ALA A 396 -13.78 -8.85 -4.79
C ALA A 396 -15.21 -8.78 -5.37
N VAL A 397 -15.98 -7.75 -4.99
CA VAL A 397 -17.16 -7.37 -5.78
C VAL A 397 -16.72 -6.99 -7.18
N LEU A 398 -17.56 -7.29 -8.16
CA LEU A 398 -17.27 -6.97 -9.57
C LEU A 398 -17.09 -5.45 -9.72
N ASP A 399 -16.12 -5.04 -10.50
CA ASP A 399 -15.93 -3.63 -10.87
C ASP A 399 -16.98 -3.22 -11.92
N ARG A 400 -18.23 -3.30 -11.53
CA ARG A 400 -19.39 -2.94 -12.30
C ARG A 400 -20.38 -2.16 -11.44
N PHE A 401 -20.96 -1.14 -12.04
CA PHE A 401 -22.03 -0.39 -11.37
C PHE A 401 -23.39 -1.05 -11.66
N GLU A 402 -24.21 -1.13 -10.66
CA GLU A 402 -25.55 -1.73 -10.80
C GLU A 402 -26.55 -0.79 -11.49
N ASN A 403 -26.37 0.51 -11.31
CA ASN A 403 -27.37 1.53 -11.68
C ASN A 403 -26.72 2.86 -12.10
N ARG A 404 -25.61 2.83 -12.83
CA ARG A 404 -24.98 4.06 -13.28
C ARG A 404 -25.48 4.48 -14.66
N VAL A 405 -25.52 5.79 -14.88
CA VAL A 405 -25.42 6.48 -16.16
C VAL A 405 -24.37 7.55 -16.06
N GLU A 406 -23.76 7.92 -17.16
CA GLU A 406 -22.70 8.92 -17.19
C GLU A 406 -23.03 10.04 -18.16
N VAL A 407 -22.68 11.28 -17.82
CA VAL A 407 -22.72 12.41 -18.76
C VAL A 407 -21.35 13.03 -18.90
N ARG A 408 -20.93 13.23 -20.14
CA ARG A 408 -19.62 13.80 -20.52
C ARG A 408 -19.79 15.01 -21.42
N GLY A 409 -18.78 15.86 -21.46
CA GLY A 409 -18.69 17.00 -22.39
C GLY A 409 -19.31 18.29 -21.85
N ALA A 410 -20.07 19.02 -22.71
CA ALA A 410 -20.49 20.40 -22.45
C ALA A 410 -21.71 20.52 -21.54
N VAL A 411 -21.61 20.02 -20.31
CA VAL A 411 -22.54 20.22 -19.20
C VAL A 411 -21.85 20.90 -18.02
N TYR A 412 -22.60 21.49 -17.10
CA TYR A 412 -21.98 22.13 -15.92
C TYR A 412 -21.38 21.11 -14.96
N ARG A 413 -22.02 19.94 -14.81
CA ARG A 413 -21.50 18.86 -13.94
C ARG A 413 -21.46 17.54 -14.71
N ALA A 414 -20.33 17.31 -15.38
CA ALA A 414 -20.02 16.02 -15.98
C ALA A 414 -19.69 14.99 -14.90
N GLY A 415 -20.02 13.70 -15.13
CA GLY A 415 -19.69 12.61 -14.23
C GLY A 415 -20.77 11.53 -14.16
N LEU A 416 -20.67 10.70 -13.13
CA LEU A 416 -21.53 9.55 -12.88
C LEU A 416 -22.81 9.97 -12.15
N TYR A 417 -23.93 9.44 -12.59
CA TYR A 417 -25.24 9.64 -11.98
C TYR A 417 -25.94 8.31 -11.73
N GLN A 418 -26.76 8.29 -10.72
CA GLN A 418 -27.58 7.13 -10.42
C GLN A 418 -28.77 7.07 -11.36
N LEU A 419 -28.95 5.92 -12.02
CA LEU A 419 -30.18 5.59 -12.73
C LEU A 419 -31.21 5.13 -11.70
N ASP A 420 -32.20 5.97 -11.41
CA ASP A 420 -33.26 5.73 -10.43
C ASP A 420 -34.60 6.30 -10.93
N GLY A 421 -35.62 6.30 -10.07
CA GLY A 421 -36.93 6.89 -10.42
C GLY A 421 -36.91 8.37 -10.77
N THR A 422 -35.81 9.10 -10.45
CA THR A 422 -35.66 10.56 -10.69
C THR A 422 -34.81 10.88 -11.91
N VAL A 423 -33.97 9.95 -12.37
CA VAL A 423 -33.12 10.07 -13.55
C VAL A 423 -33.31 8.84 -14.43
N ASN A 424 -34.27 8.92 -15.33
CA ASN A 424 -34.62 7.83 -16.26
C ASN A 424 -34.55 8.26 -17.72
N THR A 425 -34.36 9.56 -17.99
CA THR A 425 -34.35 10.09 -19.36
C THR A 425 -33.25 11.11 -19.56
N VAL A 426 -32.92 11.38 -20.84
CA VAL A 426 -31.86 12.35 -21.20
C VAL A 426 -32.16 13.75 -20.63
N LYS A 427 -33.40 14.22 -20.69
CA LYS A 427 -33.76 15.54 -20.08
C LYS A 427 -33.53 15.58 -18.58
N GLN A 428 -33.91 14.51 -17.90
CA GLN A 428 -33.76 14.43 -16.45
C GLN A 428 -32.27 14.38 -16.05
N LEU A 429 -31.45 13.62 -16.81
CA LEU A 429 -30.01 13.56 -16.61
C LEU A 429 -29.35 14.92 -16.80
N ILE A 430 -29.66 15.63 -17.89
CA ILE A 430 -29.12 16.97 -18.16
C ILE A 430 -29.56 17.96 -17.05
N LYS A 431 -30.83 17.91 -16.62
CA LYS A 431 -31.31 18.73 -15.51
C LYS A 431 -30.56 18.44 -14.22
N LYS A 432 -30.25 17.17 -13.95
CA LYS A 432 -29.47 16.74 -12.79
C LYS A 432 -28.03 17.19 -12.87
N ALA A 433 -27.47 17.28 -14.09
CA ALA A 433 -26.13 17.81 -14.37
C ALA A 433 -26.09 19.36 -14.38
N GLU A 434 -27.11 20.03 -13.84
CA GLU A 434 -27.26 21.49 -13.74
C GLU A 434 -27.37 22.20 -15.09
N GLY A 435 -27.65 21.46 -16.17
CA GLY A 435 -27.88 21.99 -17.52
C GLY A 435 -26.65 21.96 -18.42
N LEU A 436 -26.84 22.57 -19.58
CA LEU A 436 -25.83 22.62 -20.65
C LEU A 436 -24.96 23.87 -20.51
N ARG A 437 -23.70 23.75 -20.86
CA ARG A 437 -22.81 24.88 -21.04
C ARG A 437 -23.19 25.66 -22.31
N GLY A 438 -22.83 26.94 -22.37
CA GLY A 438 -23.14 27.82 -23.51
C GLY A 438 -22.48 27.41 -24.84
N ASP A 439 -21.41 26.59 -24.77
CA ASP A 439 -20.67 26.04 -25.88
C ASP A 439 -21.15 24.66 -26.33
N ALA A 440 -22.27 24.15 -25.79
CA ALA A 440 -22.77 22.83 -26.12
C ALA A 440 -23.24 22.73 -27.58
N PHE A 441 -22.80 21.69 -28.31
CA PHE A 441 -23.26 21.39 -29.66
C PHE A 441 -24.48 20.49 -29.64
N LEU A 442 -25.64 21.07 -29.92
CA LEU A 442 -26.92 20.41 -29.69
C LEU A 442 -27.40 19.51 -30.87
N ASN A 443 -26.88 19.74 -32.09
CA ASN A 443 -27.39 19.08 -33.28
C ASN A 443 -27.05 17.59 -33.35
N ARG A 444 -25.99 17.15 -32.62
CA ARG A 444 -25.58 15.74 -32.60
C ARG A 444 -24.91 15.41 -31.27
N VAL A 445 -25.72 14.94 -30.37
CA VAL A 445 -25.30 14.36 -29.08
C VAL A 445 -25.34 12.84 -29.22
N ILE A 446 -24.53 12.14 -28.51
CA ILE A 446 -24.33 10.70 -28.62
C ILE A 446 -24.67 10.04 -27.29
N ILE A 447 -25.48 8.98 -27.29
CA ILE A 447 -25.53 7.99 -26.24
C ILE A 447 -24.69 6.81 -26.70
N ASP A 448 -23.69 6.42 -25.95
CA ASP A 448 -23.01 5.14 -26.07
C ASP A 448 -23.69 4.16 -25.10
N ARG A 449 -24.36 3.15 -25.63
CA ARG A 449 -25.14 2.15 -24.90
C ARG A 449 -24.45 0.81 -24.94
N GLU A 450 -24.13 0.28 -23.75
CA GLU A 450 -23.61 -1.07 -23.58
C GLU A 450 -24.77 -2.08 -23.46
N HIS A 451 -24.81 -3.08 -24.34
CA HIS A 451 -25.76 -4.19 -24.30
C HIS A 451 -25.28 -5.30 -23.34
N GLU A 452 -26.15 -6.28 -23.06
CA GLU A 452 -25.84 -7.43 -22.20
C GLU A 452 -24.70 -8.31 -22.74
N ASP A 453 -24.50 -8.35 -24.05
CA ASP A 453 -23.43 -9.07 -24.74
C ASP A 453 -22.12 -8.26 -24.80
N LEU A 454 -22.05 -7.12 -24.11
CA LEU A 454 -20.94 -6.17 -24.09
C LEU A 454 -20.69 -5.48 -25.45
N SER A 455 -21.60 -5.58 -26.40
CA SER A 455 -21.56 -4.77 -27.61
C SER A 455 -22.00 -3.34 -27.32
N HIS A 456 -21.46 -2.38 -28.11
CA HIS A 456 -21.77 -0.96 -27.97
C HIS A 456 -22.65 -0.50 -29.14
N GLU A 457 -23.69 0.26 -28.83
CA GLU A 457 -24.57 0.94 -29.81
C GLU A 457 -24.45 2.45 -29.64
N ILE A 458 -24.23 3.14 -30.76
CA ILE A 458 -24.20 4.63 -30.78
C ILE A 458 -25.58 5.14 -31.23
N ILE A 459 -26.26 5.82 -30.33
CA ILE A 459 -27.54 6.48 -30.57
C ILE A 459 -27.28 7.98 -30.70
N ALA A 460 -27.45 8.50 -31.95
CA ALA A 460 -27.29 9.94 -32.19
C ALA A 460 -28.61 10.68 -31.94
N ILE A 461 -28.55 11.82 -31.29
CA ILE A 461 -29.68 12.59 -30.82
C ILE A 461 -29.54 14.06 -31.27
N ASP A 462 -30.59 14.63 -31.86
CA ASP A 462 -30.74 16.07 -31.91
C ASP A 462 -31.29 16.55 -30.57
N LEU A 463 -30.36 17.01 -29.73
CA LEU A 463 -30.69 17.47 -28.37
C LEU A 463 -31.49 18.77 -28.40
N GLY A 464 -31.31 19.63 -29.40
CA GLY A 464 -32.09 20.84 -29.59
C GLY A 464 -33.57 20.53 -29.77
N GLY A 465 -33.86 19.61 -30.70
CA GLY A 465 -35.23 19.09 -30.96
C GLY A 465 -35.82 18.40 -29.72
N LEU A 466 -35.04 17.63 -29.00
CA LEU A 466 -35.47 16.96 -27.79
C LEU A 466 -35.82 17.97 -26.68
N LEU A 467 -35.01 18.98 -26.44
CA LEU A 467 -35.26 19.99 -25.39
C LEU A 467 -36.49 20.84 -25.71
N ASN A 468 -36.68 21.20 -26.98
CA ASN A 468 -37.83 21.98 -27.46
C ASN A 468 -39.11 21.16 -27.52
N GLY A 469 -39.06 19.85 -27.34
CA GLY A 469 -40.24 18.95 -27.37
C GLY A 469 -40.67 18.50 -28.73
N THR A 470 -39.93 18.76 -29.82
CA THR A 470 -40.19 18.26 -31.16
C THR A 470 -39.79 16.78 -31.32
N ILE A 471 -38.89 16.32 -30.50
CA ILE A 471 -38.46 14.91 -30.41
C ILE A 471 -38.82 14.37 -29.03
N ALA A 472 -39.30 13.14 -28.97
CA ALA A 472 -39.62 12.45 -27.72
C ALA A 472 -38.37 12.26 -26.87
N ASP A 473 -38.53 12.37 -25.55
CA ASP A 473 -37.43 12.13 -24.63
C ASP A 473 -36.99 10.65 -24.66
N ILE A 474 -35.69 10.42 -24.55
CA ILE A 474 -35.10 9.09 -24.71
C ILE A 474 -34.88 8.48 -23.33
N PRO A 475 -35.39 7.26 -23.09
CA PRO A 475 -35.12 6.54 -21.84
C PRO A 475 -33.69 6.08 -21.80
N LEU A 476 -33.04 6.31 -20.64
CA LEU A 476 -31.69 5.86 -20.35
C LEU A 476 -31.71 4.42 -19.85
N GLN A 477 -30.67 3.67 -20.19
CA GLN A 477 -30.38 2.35 -19.66
C GLN A 477 -29.14 2.36 -18.80
N LYS A 478 -28.95 1.28 -18.05
CA LYS A 478 -27.75 1.07 -17.23
C LYS A 478 -26.50 1.13 -18.12
N ASN A 479 -25.48 1.81 -17.63
CA ASN A 479 -24.19 2.06 -18.28
C ASN A 479 -24.23 2.99 -19.50
N ASP A 480 -25.39 3.60 -19.85
CA ASP A 480 -25.41 4.61 -20.91
C ASP A 480 -24.46 5.76 -20.60
N ILE A 481 -23.68 6.17 -21.59
CA ILE A 481 -22.80 7.34 -21.55
C ILE A 481 -23.35 8.39 -22.51
N LEU A 482 -23.89 9.48 -21.96
CA LEU A 482 -24.35 10.63 -22.74
C LEU A 482 -23.17 11.57 -22.99
N TYR A 483 -22.72 11.69 -24.23
CA TYR A 483 -21.67 12.60 -24.64
C TYR A 483 -22.23 13.80 -25.38
N ILE A 484 -22.04 14.99 -24.82
CA ILE A 484 -22.48 16.28 -25.40
C ILE A 484 -21.22 17.03 -25.82
N PRO A 485 -20.93 17.07 -27.16
CA PRO A 485 -19.73 17.76 -27.63
C PRO A 485 -19.79 19.27 -27.39
N SER A 486 -18.65 19.91 -27.21
CA SER A 486 -18.53 21.36 -27.27
C SER A 486 -18.34 21.82 -28.72
N ILE A 487 -18.86 23.00 -29.06
CA ILE A 487 -18.60 23.65 -30.33
C ILE A 487 -17.12 23.93 -30.51
N THR A 488 -16.41 24.20 -29.41
CA THR A 488 -14.96 24.44 -29.41
C THR A 488 -14.18 23.17 -29.70
N ASP A 489 -14.63 22.01 -29.20
CA ASP A 489 -13.97 20.71 -29.43
C ASP A 489 -14.11 20.23 -30.88
N LEU A 490 -15.15 20.72 -31.59
CA LEU A 490 -15.43 20.36 -32.99
C LEU A 490 -14.72 21.29 -34.00
N LYS A 491 -14.10 22.36 -33.52
CA LYS A 491 -13.32 23.28 -34.33
C LYS A 491 -11.84 23.13 -34.01
N GLU A 492 -11.02 23.35 -35.05
CA GLU A 492 -9.59 23.50 -34.85
C GLU A 492 -9.38 24.75 -33.96
N GLU A 493 -8.51 24.62 -32.96
CA GLU A 493 -8.19 25.70 -32.02
C GLU A 493 -7.62 26.90 -32.82
N GLU A 494 -8.31 28.00 -32.75
CA GLU A 494 -7.90 29.22 -33.46
C GLU A 494 -6.69 29.82 -32.77
N THR A 495 -5.55 29.82 -33.45
CA THR A 495 -4.26 30.30 -32.92
C THR A 495 -3.63 31.35 -33.84
N VAL A 496 -2.72 32.15 -33.30
CA VAL A 496 -1.81 33.03 -34.05
C VAL A 496 -0.37 32.71 -33.61
N ALA A 497 0.56 32.84 -34.53
CA ALA A 497 1.95 32.53 -34.23
C ALA A 497 2.82 33.79 -34.34
N ILE A 498 3.86 33.88 -33.51
CA ILE A 498 4.88 34.94 -33.63
C ILE A 498 6.26 34.28 -33.61
N TYR A 499 7.09 34.74 -34.54
CA TYR A 499 8.44 34.23 -34.74
C TYR A 499 9.45 35.39 -34.88
N GLY A 500 10.73 35.13 -34.64
CA GLY A 500 11.82 36.08 -34.76
C GLY A 500 12.22 36.70 -33.42
N GLU A 501 12.60 37.96 -33.43
CA GLU A 501 13.23 38.66 -32.31
C GLU A 501 12.20 39.17 -31.30
N VAL A 502 11.56 38.24 -30.61
CA VAL A 502 10.64 38.47 -29.48
C VAL A 502 11.08 37.67 -28.28
N ALA A 503 10.70 38.08 -27.07
CA ALA A 503 11.13 37.42 -25.83
C ALA A 503 10.65 35.97 -25.75
N ASN A 504 9.42 35.67 -26.20
CA ASN A 504 8.83 34.33 -26.19
C ASN A 504 8.18 34.02 -27.55
N PRO A 505 8.96 33.61 -28.56
CA PRO A 505 8.38 33.18 -29.83
C PRO A 505 7.56 31.92 -29.67
N GLY A 506 6.44 31.80 -30.40
CA GLY A 506 5.56 30.64 -30.31
C GLY A 506 4.17 30.89 -30.84
N THR A 507 3.27 29.97 -30.49
CA THR A 507 1.87 29.99 -30.88
C THR A 507 1.01 30.39 -29.68
N PHE A 508 0.12 31.36 -29.90
CA PHE A 508 -0.78 31.95 -28.92
C PHE A 508 -2.24 31.72 -29.32
N LEU A 509 -3.13 31.69 -28.36
CA LEU A 509 -4.56 31.60 -28.64
C LEU A 509 -5.07 32.85 -29.31
N PHE A 510 -5.81 32.70 -30.39
CA PHE A 510 -6.42 33.83 -31.08
C PHE A 510 -7.62 34.37 -30.27
N SER A 511 -7.70 35.67 -30.17
CA SER A 511 -8.85 36.39 -29.62
C SER A 511 -9.42 37.36 -30.63
N LYS A 512 -10.76 37.51 -30.64
CA LYS A 512 -11.39 38.48 -31.54
C LYS A 512 -10.83 39.91 -31.30
N ASN A 513 -10.65 40.64 -32.41
CA ASN A 513 -10.07 41.99 -32.40
C ASN A 513 -8.64 42.07 -31.88
N MET A 514 -7.90 40.97 -31.90
CA MET A 514 -6.50 40.93 -31.54
C MET A 514 -5.67 41.66 -32.56
N THR A 515 -4.81 42.55 -32.10
CA THR A 515 -3.88 43.33 -32.92
C THR A 515 -2.46 42.73 -32.86
N ILE A 516 -1.54 43.28 -33.69
CA ILE A 516 -0.13 42.90 -33.66
C ILE A 516 0.48 43.29 -32.30
N GLU A 517 0.08 44.46 -31.77
CA GLU A 517 0.53 44.96 -30.47
C GLU A 517 0.15 44.02 -29.33
N ASP A 518 -1.11 43.54 -29.34
CA ASP A 518 -1.59 42.59 -28.34
C ASP A 518 -0.78 41.28 -28.36
N LEU A 519 -0.45 40.80 -29.56
CA LEU A 519 0.38 39.60 -29.71
C LEU A 519 1.83 39.85 -29.26
N LEU A 520 2.41 41.01 -29.58
CA LEU A 520 3.74 41.40 -29.12
C LEU A 520 3.81 41.48 -27.59
N VAL A 521 2.80 42.05 -26.95
CA VAL A 521 2.72 42.11 -25.47
C VAL A 521 2.63 40.71 -24.88
N GLN A 522 1.82 39.82 -25.47
CA GLN A 522 1.72 38.43 -25.00
C GLN A 522 3.02 37.64 -25.19
N ALA A 523 3.77 37.96 -26.25
CA ALA A 523 5.09 37.40 -26.52
C ALA A 523 6.21 37.98 -25.64
N GLY A 524 5.89 38.90 -24.72
CA GLY A 524 6.86 39.52 -23.80
C GLY A 524 7.65 40.65 -24.38
N GLY A 525 7.26 41.19 -25.56
CA GLY A 525 7.89 42.30 -26.24
C GLY A 525 9.00 41.91 -27.22
N LEU A 526 9.54 42.93 -27.88
CA LEU A 526 10.66 42.79 -28.81
C LEU A 526 11.98 42.67 -28.05
N LEU A 527 12.91 41.91 -28.60
CA LEU A 527 14.30 41.86 -28.14
C LEU A 527 15.05 43.11 -28.66
N GLU A 528 16.15 43.45 -28.01
CA GLU A 528 16.99 44.61 -28.36
C GLU A 528 17.54 44.53 -29.80
N GLU A 529 17.69 43.32 -30.35
CA GLU A 529 18.17 43.04 -31.70
C GLU A 529 17.07 43.13 -32.77
N ALA A 530 15.81 43.34 -32.38
CA ALA A 530 14.68 43.42 -33.30
C ALA A 530 14.70 44.68 -34.14
N ALA A 531 14.47 44.52 -35.45
CA ALA A 531 14.29 45.68 -36.34
C ALA A 531 12.91 46.29 -36.12
N THR A 532 12.88 47.57 -35.71
CA THR A 532 11.63 48.34 -35.52
C THR A 532 10.99 48.81 -36.83
N THR A 533 11.70 48.70 -37.95
CA THR A 533 11.22 49.18 -39.26
C THR A 533 10.42 48.13 -40.04
N ARG A 534 10.34 46.88 -39.58
CA ARG A 534 9.65 45.87 -40.36
C ARG A 534 9.14 44.71 -39.49
N VAL A 535 7.81 44.60 -39.42
CA VAL A 535 7.10 43.42 -38.94
C VAL A 535 6.25 42.88 -40.09
N GLU A 536 6.31 41.60 -40.32
CA GLU A 536 5.56 40.95 -41.40
C GLU A 536 4.46 40.05 -40.80
N VAL A 537 3.24 40.19 -41.36
CA VAL A 537 2.14 39.29 -41.03
C VAL A 537 1.81 38.44 -42.26
N THR A 538 1.95 37.16 -42.17
CA THR A 538 1.56 36.22 -43.22
C THR A 538 0.23 35.59 -42.89
N ARG A 539 -0.77 35.87 -43.76
CA ARG A 539 -2.13 35.35 -43.65
C ARG A 539 -2.37 34.26 -44.68
N ARG A 540 -2.84 33.12 -44.25
CA ARG A 540 -3.20 32.00 -45.13
C ARG A 540 -4.48 32.30 -45.90
N ILE A 541 -4.45 32.18 -47.23
CA ILE A 541 -5.62 32.32 -48.05
C ILE A 541 -6.37 30.98 -48.08
N LYS A 542 -7.56 30.96 -47.48
CA LYS A 542 -8.49 29.82 -47.56
C LYS A 542 -9.53 30.14 -48.66
N ASP A 543 -9.42 29.52 -49.83
CA ASP A 543 -10.52 29.52 -50.81
C ASP A 543 -11.21 28.16 -50.83
N PRO A 544 -12.32 27.99 -50.09
CA PRO A 544 -13.04 26.70 -49.99
C PRO A 544 -13.73 26.28 -51.31
N LYS A 545 -13.77 27.16 -52.33
CA LYS A 545 -14.40 26.88 -53.62
C LYS A 545 -13.38 26.67 -54.75
N SER A 546 -12.10 26.84 -54.48
CA SER A 546 -11.08 26.64 -55.51
C SER A 546 -10.80 25.16 -55.74
N THR A 547 -11.15 24.69 -56.93
CA THR A 547 -10.80 23.34 -57.41
C THR A 547 -9.44 23.32 -58.12
N SER A 548 -8.77 24.48 -58.27
CA SER A 548 -7.46 24.61 -58.89
C SER A 548 -6.38 24.92 -57.85
N PHE A 549 -5.18 24.37 -58.04
CA PHE A 549 -3.99 24.74 -57.28
C PHE A 549 -3.66 26.21 -57.56
N SER A 550 -3.99 27.11 -56.61
CA SER A 550 -3.50 28.48 -56.63
C SER A 550 -2.04 28.48 -56.22
N SER A 551 -1.20 29.17 -56.99
CA SER A 551 0.22 29.41 -56.66
C SER A 551 0.40 30.38 -55.47
N VAL A 552 -0.65 31.07 -55.06
CA VAL A 552 -0.63 31.99 -53.91
C VAL A 552 -1.27 31.35 -52.69
N LEU A 553 -0.43 30.86 -51.82
CA LEU A 553 -0.85 30.18 -50.59
C LEU A 553 -1.06 31.13 -49.41
N GLY A 554 -0.55 32.38 -49.50
CA GLY A 554 -0.65 33.35 -48.42
C GLY A 554 -0.50 34.79 -48.91
N LYS A 555 -0.95 35.74 -48.13
CA LYS A 555 -0.78 37.16 -48.31
C LYS A 555 0.09 37.72 -47.18
N THR A 556 1.15 38.46 -47.56
CA THR A 556 2.03 39.09 -46.56
C THR A 556 1.68 40.58 -46.47
N PHE A 557 1.57 41.05 -45.24
CA PHE A 557 1.40 42.45 -44.88
C PHE A 557 2.65 42.91 -44.14
N THR A 558 3.14 44.10 -44.40
CA THR A 558 4.33 44.64 -43.75
C THR A 558 3.97 45.92 -43.00
N PHE A 559 4.46 46.05 -41.79
CA PHE A 559 4.21 47.17 -40.89
C PHE A 559 5.50 47.66 -40.26
N ASP A 560 5.53 48.93 -39.87
CA ASP A 560 6.62 49.54 -39.10
C ASP A 560 6.20 49.62 -37.62
N ILE A 561 7.11 49.38 -36.70
CA ILE A 561 6.89 49.56 -35.26
C ILE A 561 7.47 50.89 -34.84
N LYS A 562 6.65 51.75 -34.24
CA LYS A 562 7.06 53.02 -33.64
C LYS A 562 7.32 52.86 -32.15
N ASP A 563 7.95 53.85 -31.53
CA ASP A 563 8.24 53.87 -30.10
C ASP A 563 6.99 53.52 -29.25
N GLY A 564 7.17 52.62 -28.30
CA GLY A 564 6.10 52.19 -27.39
C GLY A 564 5.20 51.07 -27.91
N PHE A 565 5.67 50.21 -28.83
CA PHE A 565 4.93 49.10 -29.42
C PHE A 565 3.71 49.49 -30.28
N ILE A 566 3.64 50.73 -30.73
CA ILE A 566 2.57 51.17 -31.64
C ILE A 566 2.97 50.83 -33.07
N VAL A 567 2.17 50.01 -33.72
CA VAL A 567 2.37 49.68 -35.13
C VAL A 567 1.95 50.90 -36.00
N GLY A 568 2.88 51.40 -36.79
CA GLY A 568 2.66 52.59 -37.66
C GLY A 568 2.10 52.24 -39.04
N GLY A 569 1.61 53.22 -39.78
CA GLY A 569 1.11 53.08 -41.13
C GLY A 569 -0.40 52.74 -41.17
N ASN A 570 -0.85 51.96 -42.19
CA ASN A 570 -2.26 51.57 -42.34
C ASN A 570 -2.74 50.53 -41.30
N ALA A 571 -2.04 50.41 -40.19
CA ALA A 571 -2.31 49.38 -39.20
C ALA A 571 -3.34 49.77 -38.11
N GLU A 572 -3.77 51.04 -38.07
CA GLU A 572 -4.74 51.53 -37.05
C GLU A 572 -6.07 50.72 -37.00
N ASN A 573 -6.33 49.85 -38.00
CA ASN A 573 -7.48 48.97 -38.05
C ASN A 573 -7.12 47.53 -38.54
N PHE A 574 -5.84 47.10 -38.39
CA PHE A 574 -5.44 45.77 -38.80
C PHE A 574 -5.62 44.78 -37.64
N TYR A 575 -6.58 43.91 -37.77
CA TYR A 575 -6.79 42.83 -36.83
C TYR A 575 -6.20 41.54 -37.39
N LEU A 576 -5.58 40.79 -36.49
CA LEU A 576 -5.11 39.44 -36.79
C LEU A 576 -6.32 38.53 -37.04
N GLU A 577 -6.15 37.57 -37.94
CA GLU A 577 -7.09 36.49 -38.18
C GLU A 577 -6.54 35.17 -37.67
N PRO A 578 -7.40 34.16 -37.39
CA PRO A 578 -6.93 32.85 -37.02
C PRO A 578 -5.89 32.29 -37.99
N PHE A 579 -4.82 31.73 -37.43
CA PHE A 579 -3.66 31.14 -38.14
C PHE A 579 -2.76 32.15 -38.85
N ASP A 580 -2.87 33.43 -38.54
CA ASP A 580 -1.86 34.42 -38.96
C ASP A 580 -0.51 34.10 -38.27
N ALA A 581 0.56 34.30 -39.02
CA ALA A 581 1.92 34.21 -38.53
C ALA A 581 2.62 35.57 -38.63
N VAL A 582 3.07 36.09 -37.49
CA VAL A 582 3.79 37.36 -37.36
C VAL A 582 5.29 37.10 -37.30
N TYR A 583 6.05 37.78 -38.08
CA TYR A 583 7.51 37.66 -38.13
C TYR A 583 8.14 38.98 -37.76
N THR A 584 8.97 39.00 -36.74
CA THR A 584 9.85 40.09 -36.37
C THR A 584 11.26 39.82 -36.91
N VAL A 585 11.83 40.75 -37.63
CA VAL A 585 13.11 40.57 -38.33
C VAL A 585 14.25 41.16 -37.50
N SER A 586 15.43 40.52 -37.52
CA SER A 586 16.63 41.05 -36.88
C SER A 586 17.18 42.24 -37.69
N TYR A 587 17.70 43.27 -36.99
CA TYR A 587 18.33 44.43 -37.59
C TYR A 587 19.53 44.05 -38.49
N THR A 588 20.27 43.03 -38.12
CA THR A 588 21.42 42.55 -38.91
C THR A 588 21.00 41.91 -40.24
N HIS A 589 19.82 41.30 -40.30
CA HIS A 589 19.28 40.66 -41.51
C HIS A 589 18.81 41.68 -42.54
N LEU A 590 18.22 42.80 -42.11
CA LEU A 590 17.82 43.90 -42.98
C LEU A 590 19.01 44.56 -43.64
N ARG A 591 20.11 44.83 -42.93
CA ARG A 591 21.34 45.42 -43.48
C ARG A 591 22.01 44.52 -44.53
N ALA A 592 21.95 43.23 -44.39
CA ALA A 592 22.52 42.30 -45.37
C ALA A 592 21.78 42.33 -46.72
N HIS A 593 20.49 42.62 -46.73
CA HIS A 593 19.71 42.77 -47.96
C HIS A 593 19.92 44.14 -48.66
N GLU A 594 20.11 45.20 -47.90
CA GLU A 594 20.37 46.52 -48.46
C GLU A 594 21.77 46.66 -49.07
N THR A 595 22.72 45.82 -48.65
CA THR A 595 24.10 45.84 -49.22
C THR A 595 24.27 44.98 -50.46
N LEU A 596 23.24 44.20 -50.85
CA LEU A 596 23.22 43.35 -52.05
C LEU A 596 22.33 43.90 -53.17
N ALA A 597 21.65 45.06 -53.01
CA ALA A 597 20.90 45.80 -54.00
C ALA A 597 21.71 46.99 -54.45
#